data_60a1fa288fb90008720bcd4a0b3fabb7
#
_entry.id   60a1fa288fb90008720bcd4a0b3fabb7
#
_cell.length_a   1.000
_cell.length_b   1.000
_cell.length_c   1.000
_cell.angle_alpha   90.00
_cell.angle_beta   90.00
_cell.angle_gamma   90.00
#
_symmetry.space_group_name_H-M   'P 1'
#
loop_
_entity.id
_entity.type
_entity.pdbx_description
1 polymer ?
#
loop_
_entity_poly.entity_id
_entity_poly.type
_entity_poly.pdbx_seq_one_letter_code
_entity_poly.pdbx_strand_id
1 'polypeptide(L)'
;MDGSAIEKLITDISKLPGLGRRSSQRIALYLLKNKDRSLLPLIQTLESSHKLISECSNCGNVDMTNPCNICSNSNRDKKSICIVEDVSDLWTFERTGFYRGLYHVLGGSLSAINGIGTE
;
A
#
# COMPACT_ATOMS: atom_id res chain seq x y z
N MET A 1 -32.37 -4.08 1.23
CA MET A 1 -30.91 -4.08 1.38
C MET A 1 -30.29 -2.71 1.36
N ASP A 2 -31.09 -1.74 1.14
CA ASP A 2 -30.63 -0.36 1.09
C ASP A 2 -30.12 0.08 2.46
N GLY A 3 -29.04 0.85 2.46
CA GLY A 3 -28.47 1.43 3.65
C GLY A 3 -28.04 0.46 4.73
N SER A 4 -28.08 -0.82 4.41
CA SER A 4 -27.69 -1.84 5.38
C SER A 4 -26.18 -1.90 5.54
N ALA A 5 -25.72 -2.56 6.60
CA ALA A 5 -24.30 -2.79 6.81
C ALA A 5 -23.72 -3.61 5.66
N ILE A 6 -24.51 -4.52 5.10
CA ILE A 6 -24.05 -5.33 3.96
C ILE A 6 -23.81 -4.44 2.75
N GLU A 7 -24.75 -3.56 2.46
CA GLU A 7 -24.62 -2.67 1.32
C GLU A 7 -23.43 -1.73 1.48
N LYS A 8 -23.20 -1.24 2.67
CA LYS A 8 -22.06 -0.40 2.95
C LYS A 8 -20.75 -1.16 2.77
N LEU A 9 -20.71 -2.41 3.22
CA LEU A 9 -19.51 -3.24 3.04
C LEU A 9 -19.19 -3.43 1.55
N ILE A 10 -20.22 -3.74 0.76
CA ILE A 10 -20.03 -3.91 -0.69
C ILE A 10 -19.54 -2.62 -1.31
N THR A 11 -20.12 -1.51 -0.93
CA THR A 11 -19.73 -0.20 -1.45
C THR A 11 -18.28 0.14 -1.09
N ASP A 12 -17.89 -0.10 0.15
CA ASP A 12 -16.52 0.19 0.58
C ASP A 12 -15.51 -0.67 -0.16
N ILE A 13 -15.81 -1.95 -0.35
CA ILE A 13 -14.92 -2.84 -1.09
C ILE A 13 -14.81 -2.38 -2.55
N SER A 14 -15.91 -1.92 -3.13
CA SER A 14 -15.93 -1.51 -4.53
C SER A 14 -15.10 -0.26 -4.80
N LYS A 15 -14.70 0.46 -3.75
CA LYS A 15 -13.81 1.61 -3.90
C LYS A 15 -12.35 1.23 -4.06
N LEU A 16 -12.03 -0.03 -3.82
CA LEU A 16 -10.66 -0.51 -3.99
C LEU A 16 -10.34 -0.69 -5.46
N PRO A 17 -9.07 -0.43 -5.86
CA PRO A 17 -8.70 -0.53 -7.28
C PRO A 17 -8.90 -1.95 -7.81
N GLY A 18 -9.41 -2.03 -9.02
CA GLY A 18 -9.59 -3.30 -9.68
C GLY A 18 -10.87 -4.05 -9.31
N LEU A 19 -11.65 -3.52 -8.39
CA LEU A 19 -12.86 -4.20 -7.94
C LEU A 19 -14.10 -3.45 -8.40
N GLY A 20 -14.96 -4.14 -9.15
CA GLY A 20 -16.24 -3.63 -9.52
C GLY A 20 -17.32 -4.06 -8.52
N ARG A 21 -18.56 -3.67 -8.80
CA ARG A 21 -19.67 -3.95 -7.90
C ARG A 21 -19.90 -5.45 -7.70
N ARG A 22 -19.83 -6.21 -8.81
CA ARG A 22 -20.08 -7.65 -8.75
C ARG A 22 -19.01 -8.39 -7.95
N SER A 23 -17.74 -8.06 -8.21
CA SER A 23 -16.63 -8.66 -7.48
C SER A 23 -16.72 -8.32 -6.00
N SER A 24 -17.06 -7.08 -5.69
CA SER A 24 -17.18 -6.62 -4.30
C SER A 24 -18.29 -7.35 -3.58
N GLN A 25 -19.40 -7.59 -4.25
CA GLN A 25 -20.50 -8.35 -3.66
C GLN A 25 -20.06 -9.78 -3.34
N ARG A 26 -19.33 -10.41 -4.25
CA ARG A 26 -18.84 -11.78 -4.03
C ARG A 26 -17.86 -11.83 -2.86
N ILE A 27 -16.97 -10.84 -2.78
CA ILE A 27 -16.00 -10.77 -1.69
C ILE A 27 -16.72 -10.57 -0.36
N ALA A 28 -17.66 -9.62 -0.32
CA ALA A 28 -18.42 -9.35 0.89
C ALA A 28 -19.14 -10.60 1.39
N LEU A 29 -19.81 -11.30 0.49
CA LEU A 29 -20.55 -12.51 0.86
C LEU A 29 -19.61 -13.61 1.33
N TYR A 30 -18.46 -13.76 0.67
CA TYR A 30 -17.46 -14.73 1.09
C TYR A 30 -17.00 -14.46 2.51
N LEU A 31 -16.66 -13.21 2.80
CA LEU A 31 -16.19 -12.82 4.12
C LEU A 31 -17.25 -13.04 5.19
N LEU A 32 -18.50 -12.67 4.89
CA LEU A 32 -19.58 -12.82 5.85
C LEU A 32 -19.95 -14.26 6.11
N LYS A 33 -19.73 -15.14 5.13
CA LYS A 33 -19.95 -16.57 5.31
C LYS A 33 -18.79 -17.27 6.00
N ASN A 34 -17.64 -16.61 6.11
CA ASN A 34 -16.44 -17.17 6.71
C ASN A 34 -15.88 -16.22 7.74
N LYS A 35 -16.72 -15.81 8.68
CA LYS A 35 -16.37 -14.78 9.65
C LYS A 35 -15.14 -15.10 10.48
N ASP A 36 -15.10 -16.30 11.04
CA ASP A 36 -14.01 -16.66 11.94
C ASP A 36 -12.74 -17.02 11.20
N ARG A 37 -12.88 -17.57 10.01
CA ARG A 37 -11.73 -18.07 9.27
C ARG A 37 -11.11 -17.05 8.33
N SER A 38 -11.89 -16.11 7.83
CA SER A 38 -11.41 -15.15 6.86
C SER A 38 -11.64 -13.71 7.27
N LEU A 39 -12.84 -13.37 7.69
CA LEU A 39 -13.17 -11.98 7.99
C LEU A 39 -12.41 -11.45 9.20
N LEU A 40 -12.49 -12.15 10.32
CA LEU A 40 -11.87 -11.70 11.56
C LEU A 40 -10.34 -11.61 11.44
N PRO A 41 -9.65 -12.63 10.91
CA PRO A 41 -8.21 -12.48 10.69
C PRO A 41 -7.85 -11.30 9.78
N LEU A 42 -8.66 -11.06 8.76
CA LEU A 42 -8.40 -9.93 7.85
C LEU A 42 -8.57 -8.59 8.58
N ILE A 43 -9.62 -8.47 9.40
CA ILE A 43 -9.82 -7.25 10.20
C ILE A 43 -8.62 -7.01 11.08
N GLN A 44 -8.14 -8.04 11.75
CA GLN A 44 -7.00 -7.92 12.66
C GLN A 44 -5.73 -7.50 11.93
N THR A 45 -5.48 -8.09 10.76
CA THR A 45 -4.31 -7.75 9.96
C THR A 45 -4.41 -6.34 9.42
N LEU A 46 -5.57 -5.94 8.94
CA LEU A 46 -5.77 -4.58 8.43
C LEU A 46 -5.56 -3.55 9.53
N GLU A 47 -6.08 -3.82 10.72
CA GLU A 47 -5.92 -2.91 11.85
C GLU A 47 -4.46 -2.81 12.27
N SER A 48 -3.76 -3.93 12.36
CA SER A 48 -2.34 -3.93 12.69
C SER A 48 -1.52 -3.18 11.65
N SER A 49 -1.81 -3.40 10.38
CA SER A 49 -1.12 -2.73 9.29
C SER A 49 -1.34 -1.23 9.35
N HIS A 50 -2.57 -0.81 9.65
CA HIS A 50 -2.89 0.60 9.78
C HIS A 50 -2.05 1.27 10.87
N LYS A 51 -1.81 0.57 11.95
CA LYS A 51 -1.06 1.13 13.09
C LYS A 51 0.45 1.07 12.90
N LEU A 52 0.95 0.01 12.28
CA LEU A 52 2.39 -0.28 12.27
C LEU A 52 3.10 0.15 10.99
N ILE A 53 2.38 0.22 9.88
CA ILE A 53 3.00 0.50 8.58
C ILE A 53 2.78 1.96 8.21
N SER A 54 3.86 2.60 7.77
CA SER A 54 3.81 3.99 7.33
C SER A 54 4.70 4.21 6.12
N GLU A 55 4.56 5.38 5.53
CA GLU A 55 5.37 5.77 4.39
C GLU A 55 6.70 6.33 4.88
N CYS A 56 7.78 5.88 4.25
CA CYS A 56 9.11 6.37 4.60
C CYS A 56 9.23 7.86 4.25
N SER A 57 9.60 8.67 5.23
CA SER A 57 9.72 10.11 5.01
C SER A 57 10.89 10.47 4.09
N ASN A 58 11.85 9.56 3.91
CA ASN A 58 12.98 9.80 3.01
C ASN A 58 12.69 9.43 1.57
N CYS A 59 12.12 8.25 1.33
CA CYS A 59 12.00 7.74 -0.02
C CYS A 59 10.58 7.44 -0.48
N GLY A 60 9.62 7.37 0.43
CA GLY A 60 8.24 7.06 0.07
C GLY A 60 7.91 5.59 0.08
N ASN A 61 8.86 4.71 0.42
CA ASN A 61 8.57 3.29 0.57
C ASN A 61 7.59 3.08 1.73
N VAL A 62 6.97 1.92 1.76
CA VAL A 62 6.04 1.54 2.82
C VAL A 62 6.72 0.50 3.69
N ASP A 63 6.83 0.77 4.99
CA ASP A 63 7.58 -0.10 5.88
C ASP A 63 7.08 0.08 7.33
N MET A 64 7.53 -0.81 8.19
CA MET A 64 7.23 -0.73 9.62
C MET A 64 8.12 0.27 10.35
N THR A 65 9.23 0.66 9.75
CA THR A 65 10.17 1.62 10.32
C THR A 65 10.25 2.86 9.46
N ASN A 66 10.60 3.98 10.07
CA ASN A 66 10.80 5.25 9.36
C ASN A 66 12.04 5.93 9.93
N PRO A 67 13.13 6.09 9.16
CA PRO A 67 13.24 5.72 7.74
C PRO A 67 13.14 4.21 7.52
N CYS A 68 12.78 3.83 6.29
CA CYS A 68 12.58 2.42 5.98
C CYS A 68 13.89 1.64 6.07
N ASN A 69 13.79 0.31 6.02
CA ASN A 69 14.96 -0.56 6.14
C ASN A 69 16.00 -0.30 5.04
N ILE A 70 15.57 0.10 3.88
CA ILE A 70 16.50 0.41 2.78
C ILE A 70 17.27 1.69 3.10
N CYS A 71 16.55 2.76 3.45
CA CYS A 71 17.19 4.04 3.76
C CYS A 71 18.09 3.96 4.98
N SER A 72 17.75 3.09 5.92
CA SER A 72 18.53 2.93 7.16
C SER A 72 19.70 1.96 7.03
N ASN A 73 19.79 1.25 5.93
CA ASN A 73 20.81 0.23 5.75
C ASN A 73 22.15 0.90 5.37
N SER A 74 23.14 0.79 6.26
CA SER A 74 24.44 1.41 6.06
C SER A 74 25.24 0.79 4.91
N ASN A 75 24.83 -0.39 4.44
CA ASN A 75 25.51 -1.06 3.33
C ASN A 75 25.04 -0.56 1.97
N ARG A 76 24.05 0.31 1.94
CA ARG A 76 23.56 0.88 0.68
C ARG A 76 24.49 1.96 0.16
N ASP A 77 24.54 2.07 -1.17
CA ASP A 77 25.27 3.15 -1.82
C ASP A 77 24.39 4.40 -1.79
N LYS A 78 24.74 5.33 -0.93
CA LYS A 78 23.95 6.54 -0.72
C LYS A 78 24.14 7.57 -1.82
N LYS A 79 25.03 7.31 -2.76
CA LYS A 79 25.25 8.20 -3.90
C LYS A 79 24.39 7.87 -5.10
N SER A 80 23.73 6.72 -5.08
CA SER A 80 22.89 6.27 -6.18
C SER A 80 21.42 6.34 -5.74
N ILE A 81 20.59 6.96 -6.55
CA ILE A 81 19.16 7.07 -6.28
C ILE A 81 18.41 6.60 -7.52
N CYS A 82 17.55 5.62 -7.32
CA CYS A 82 16.67 5.11 -8.38
C CYS A 82 15.30 5.73 -8.18
N ILE A 83 14.83 6.46 -9.16
CA ILE A 83 13.52 7.11 -9.11
C ILE A 83 12.50 6.16 -9.71
N VAL A 84 11.47 5.83 -8.95
CA VAL A 84 10.40 4.96 -9.40
C VAL A 84 9.06 5.65 -9.23
N GLU A 85 8.09 5.25 -10.00
CA GLU A 85 6.76 5.85 -9.96
C GLU A 85 5.96 5.37 -8.76
N ASP A 86 6.11 4.11 -8.40
CA ASP A 86 5.27 3.48 -7.40
C ASP A 86 6.11 2.58 -6.51
N VAL A 87 5.62 2.37 -5.29
CA VAL A 87 6.25 1.47 -4.34
C VAL A 87 6.35 0.07 -4.91
N SER A 88 5.36 -0.36 -5.70
CA SER A 88 5.41 -1.68 -6.32
C SER A 88 6.63 -1.84 -7.23
N ASP A 89 7.04 -0.78 -7.89
CA ASP A 89 8.25 -0.81 -8.73
C ASP A 89 9.50 -0.97 -7.87
N LEU A 90 9.54 -0.26 -6.75
CA LEU A 90 10.64 -0.39 -5.79
C LEU A 90 10.75 -1.83 -5.32
N TRP A 91 9.64 -2.43 -4.93
CA TRP A 91 9.63 -3.80 -4.44
C TRP A 91 10.07 -4.78 -5.53
N THR A 92 9.72 -4.51 -6.79
CA THR A 92 10.14 -5.35 -7.90
C THR A 92 11.66 -5.30 -8.07
N PHE A 93 12.25 -4.11 -8.04
CA PHE A 93 13.70 -3.96 -8.14
C PHE A 93 14.40 -4.61 -6.96
N GLU A 94 13.88 -4.45 -5.75
CA GLU A 94 14.50 -5.06 -4.57
C GLU A 94 14.48 -6.57 -4.64
N ARG A 95 13.47 -7.13 -5.26
CA ARG A 95 13.37 -8.58 -5.39
C ARG A 95 14.48 -9.16 -6.24
N THR A 96 15.04 -8.38 -7.18
CA THR A 96 16.15 -8.84 -8.02
C THR A 96 17.46 -8.93 -7.23
N GLY A 97 17.61 -8.13 -6.20
CA GLY A 97 18.80 -8.12 -5.37
C GLY A 97 20.03 -7.49 -6.00
N PHE A 98 19.91 -6.91 -7.18
CA PHE A 98 21.06 -6.33 -7.88
C PHE A 98 21.33 -4.87 -7.53
N TYR A 99 20.27 -4.12 -7.23
CA TYR A 99 20.42 -2.69 -6.97
C TYR A 99 20.85 -2.48 -5.52
N ARG A 100 21.87 -1.66 -5.31
CA ARG A 100 22.45 -1.40 -4.00
C ARG A 100 22.29 0.03 -3.53
N GLY A 101 21.64 0.87 -4.31
CA GLY A 101 21.46 2.27 -3.96
C GLY A 101 20.15 2.51 -3.21
N LEU A 102 19.78 3.77 -3.16
CA LEU A 102 18.56 4.21 -2.51
C LEU A 102 17.48 4.45 -3.56
N TYR A 103 16.29 4.80 -3.11
CA TYR A 103 15.16 5.03 -4.00
C TYR A 103 14.50 6.38 -3.71
N HIS A 104 13.73 6.82 -4.68
CA HIS A 104 12.77 7.90 -4.47
C HIS A 104 11.49 7.53 -5.19
N VAL A 105 10.40 7.41 -4.44
CA VAL A 105 9.11 7.01 -4.98
C VAL A 105 8.29 8.25 -5.30
N LEU A 106 7.90 8.39 -6.55
CA LEU A 106 7.04 9.48 -6.98
C LEU A 106 5.57 9.17 -6.72
N GLY A 107 5.20 7.95 -6.95
CA GLY A 107 3.91 7.33 -6.68
C GLY A 107 2.77 8.25 -6.30
N GLY A 108 2.25 8.03 -5.11
CA GLY A 108 1.21 8.87 -4.57
C GLY A 108 1.60 10.34 -4.52
N SER A 109 2.88 10.64 -4.60
CA SER A 109 3.40 12.00 -4.64
C SER A 109 3.28 12.62 -6.03
N LEU A 110 2.91 11.85 -7.04
CA LEU A 110 2.83 12.40 -8.39
C LEU A 110 1.83 13.55 -8.45
N SER A 111 0.69 13.39 -7.80
CA SER A 111 -0.28 14.47 -7.70
C SER A 111 0.28 15.65 -6.90
N ALA A 112 1.00 15.35 -5.85
CA ALA A 112 1.64 16.38 -5.04
C ALA A 112 2.74 17.07 -5.83
N ILE A 113 3.47 16.31 -6.63
CA ILE A 113 4.51 16.88 -7.49
C ILE A 113 3.89 17.79 -8.54
N ASN A 114 2.78 17.37 -9.12
CA ASN A 114 2.07 18.21 -10.07
C ASN A 114 1.59 19.51 -9.39
N GLY A 115 1.08 19.38 -8.18
CA GLY A 115 0.68 20.55 -7.41
C GLY A 115 1.87 21.43 -7.05
N ILE A 116 2.96 20.80 -6.68
CA ILE A 116 4.20 21.52 -6.35
C ILE A 116 4.79 22.16 -7.59
N GLY A 117 4.78 21.43 -8.70
CA GLY A 117 5.32 21.94 -9.95
C GLY A 117 4.56 23.15 -10.47
N THR A 118 3.34 23.34 -10.04
CA THR A 118 2.55 24.49 -10.42
C THR A 118 2.74 25.65 -9.47
N GLU A 119 3.43 25.42 -8.41
CA GLU A 119 3.75 26.48 -7.47
C GLU A 119 4.96 27.29 -7.96
#